data_301e443c4bf55f633dc8b1c0a6c0654b
#
_entry.id   301e443c4bf55f633dc8b1c0a6c0654b
#
_cell.length_a   1.000
_cell.length_b   1.000
_cell.length_c   1.000
_cell.angle_alpha   90.00
_cell.angle_beta   90.00
_cell.angle_gamma   90.00
#
_symmetry.space_group_name_H-M   'P 1'
#
loop_
_entity.id
_entity.type
_entity.pdbx_description
1 polymer ?
#
loop_
_entity_poly.entity_id
_entity_poly.type
_entity_poly.pdbx_seq_one_letter_code
_entity_poly.pdbx_strand_id
1 'polypeptide(L)'
;MFTHEEVEAVVVGLRMVQAFGGPRFRAAAVPALDKIILALPKNRRAEIDGPQIYAPLLNAHRATDKIIETMRAAIDDHAILDLTYLDNAGCESQRSVRPLALTFWGSAWTLGAWCDLRTGFRNFRLDRVRACTRKGGLFADEPGKTLADYLRSVGAG
;
A
#
# COMPACT_ATOMS: atom_id res chain seq x y z
N MET A 1 -24.02 -17.93 2.03
CA MET A 1 -23.12 -18.45 3.11
C MET A 1 -21.77 -18.71 2.47
N PHE A 2 -20.65 -18.29 3.08
CA PHE A 2 -19.30 -18.50 2.53
C PHE A 2 -18.95 -19.99 2.45
N THR A 3 -18.28 -20.41 1.39
CA THR A 3 -17.68 -21.75 1.28
C THR A 3 -16.45 -21.86 2.19
N HIS A 4 -15.89 -23.06 2.31
CA HIS A 4 -14.65 -23.27 3.07
C HIS A 4 -13.47 -22.49 2.47
N GLU A 5 -13.29 -22.60 1.17
CA GLU A 5 -12.21 -21.93 0.42
C GLU A 5 -12.33 -20.40 0.47
N GLU A 6 -13.57 -19.88 0.45
CA GLU A 6 -13.80 -18.44 0.58
C GLU A 6 -13.39 -17.92 1.97
N VAL A 7 -13.69 -18.67 3.03
CA VAL A 7 -13.25 -18.32 4.39
C VAL A 7 -11.74 -18.37 4.52
N GLU A 8 -11.10 -19.42 4.01
CA GLU A 8 -9.64 -19.54 3.99
C GLU A 8 -8.98 -18.37 3.26
N ALA A 9 -9.48 -18.03 2.06
CA ALA A 9 -8.95 -16.92 1.26
C ALA A 9 -9.03 -15.58 2.01
N VAL A 10 -10.14 -15.33 2.70
CA VAL A 10 -10.31 -14.10 3.51
C VAL A 10 -9.35 -14.09 4.70
N VAL A 11 -9.21 -15.20 5.42
CA VAL A 11 -8.30 -15.32 6.58
C VAL A 11 -6.85 -15.10 6.15
N VAL A 12 -6.42 -15.75 5.07
CA VAL A 12 -5.05 -15.58 4.51
C VAL A 12 -4.84 -14.13 4.07
N GLY A 13 -5.81 -13.54 3.38
CA GLY A 13 -5.76 -12.14 2.95
C GLY A 13 -5.61 -11.18 4.14
N LEU A 14 -6.36 -11.38 5.23
CA LEU A 14 -6.25 -10.57 6.45
C LEU A 14 -4.89 -10.75 7.14
N ARG A 15 -4.34 -11.96 7.17
CA ARG A 15 -2.97 -12.21 7.69
C ARG A 15 -1.91 -11.46 6.87
N MET A 16 -2.04 -11.46 5.55
CA MET A 16 -1.15 -10.68 4.68
C MET A 16 -1.30 -9.18 4.93
N VAL A 17 -2.52 -8.68 5.09
CA VAL A 17 -2.78 -7.28 5.44
C VAL A 17 -2.18 -6.92 6.80
N GLN A 18 -2.24 -7.79 7.79
CA GLN A 18 -1.57 -7.59 9.08
C GLN A 18 -0.05 -7.46 8.93
N ALA A 19 0.55 -8.25 8.05
CA ALA A 19 1.99 -8.22 7.83
C ALA A 19 2.45 -7.00 7.01
N PHE A 20 1.75 -6.68 5.92
CA PHE A 20 2.23 -5.76 4.88
C PHE A 20 1.37 -4.51 4.69
N GLY A 21 0.16 -4.44 5.24
CA GLY A 21 -0.83 -3.39 4.96
C GLY A 21 -0.53 -2.01 5.54
N GLY A 22 0.52 -1.85 6.34
CA GLY A 22 0.80 -0.63 7.09
C GLY A 22 -0.07 -0.49 8.35
N PRO A 23 0.18 0.52 9.20
CA PRO A 23 -0.43 0.62 10.54
C PRO A 23 -1.94 0.65 10.53
N ARG A 24 -2.54 1.45 9.66
CA ARG A 24 -4.00 1.63 9.57
C ARG A 24 -4.72 0.33 9.22
N PHE A 25 -4.29 -0.34 8.15
CA PHE A 25 -4.92 -1.59 7.72
C PHE A 25 -4.59 -2.75 8.65
N ARG A 26 -3.40 -2.78 9.23
CA ARG A 26 -3.02 -3.76 10.27
C ARG A 26 -3.96 -3.66 11.47
N ALA A 27 -4.23 -2.44 11.97
CA ALA A 27 -5.16 -2.21 13.08
C ALA A 27 -6.60 -2.60 12.74
N ALA A 28 -7.03 -2.45 11.49
CA ALA A 28 -8.37 -2.83 11.04
C ALA A 28 -8.51 -4.34 10.78
N ALA A 29 -7.45 -5.03 10.39
CA ALA A 29 -7.48 -6.45 10.04
C ALA A 29 -7.75 -7.35 11.24
N VAL A 30 -7.25 -6.99 12.44
CA VAL A 30 -7.48 -7.77 13.67
C VAL A 30 -8.96 -7.85 14.02
N PRO A 31 -9.67 -6.72 14.26
CA PRO A 31 -11.10 -6.79 14.60
C PRO A 31 -11.96 -7.28 13.43
N ALA A 32 -11.51 -7.15 12.19
CA ALA A 32 -12.21 -7.75 11.06
C ALA A 32 -12.17 -9.28 11.10
N LEU A 33 -11.03 -9.87 11.42
CA LEU A 33 -10.88 -11.30 11.60
C LEU A 33 -11.76 -11.81 12.75
N ASP A 34 -11.78 -11.13 13.89
CA ASP A 34 -12.62 -11.47 15.03
C ASP A 34 -14.11 -11.49 14.67
N LYS A 35 -14.58 -10.51 13.90
CA LYS A 35 -15.98 -10.45 13.42
C LYS A 35 -16.30 -11.61 12.49
N ILE A 36 -15.39 -12.02 11.63
CA ILE A 36 -15.58 -13.17 10.73
C ILE A 36 -15.66 -14.45 11.56
N ILE A 37 -14.79 -14.62 12.55
CA ILE A 37 -14.81 -15.77 13.48
C ILE A 37 -16.18 -15.85 14.18
N LEU A 38 -16.68 -14.74 14.68
CA LEU A 38 -17.97 -14.70 15.38
C LEU A 38 -19.16 -14.98 14.45
N ALA A 39 -19.07 -14.60 13.19
CA ALA A 39 -20.12 -14.83 12.19
C ALA A 39 -20.18 -16.28 11.71
N LEU A 40 -19.11 -17.06 11.88
CA LEU A 40 -19.08 -18.47 11.51
C LEU A 40 -19.81 -19.34 12.53
N PRO A 41 -20.54 -20.39 12.07
CA PRO A 41 -21.03 -21.44 12.95
C PRO A 41 -19.90 -22.07 13.79
N LYS A 42 -20.21 -22.48 15.01
CA LYS A 42 -19.19 -23.00 15.95
C LYS A 42 -18.37 -24.16 15.39
N ASN A 43 -19.01 -25.05 14.63
CA ASN A 43 -18.34 -26.20 13.99
C ASN A 43 -17.41 -25.81 12.83
N ARG A 44 -17.49 -24.58 12.34
CA ARG A 44 -16.64 -24.07 11.26
C ARG A 44 -15.51 -23.15 11.74
N ARG A 45 -15.47 -22.81 13.02
CA ARG A 45 -14.43 -21.89 13.54
C ARG A 45 -13.02 -22.49 13.47
N ALA A 46 -12.90 -23.81 13.51
CA ALA A 46 -11.63 -24.50 13.30
C ALA A 46 -11.03 -24.31 11.90
N GLU A 47 -11.83 -23.89 10.90
CA GLU A 47 -11.36 -23.55 9.56
C GLU A 47 -10.40 -22.35 9.55
N ILE A 48 -10.47 -21.50 10.57
CA ILE A 48 -9.62 -20.31 10.70
C ILE A 48 -8.23 -20.67 11.21
N ASP A 49 -8.15 -21.69 12.05
CA ASP A 49 -6.88 -22.21 12.58
C ASP A 49 -6.22 -23.18 11.57
N GLY A 50 -6.97 -23.67 10.58
CA GLY A 50 -6.53 -24.65 9.60
C GLY A 50 -5.47 -24.17 8.60
N PRO A 51 -5.58 -22.96 8.00
CA PRO A 51 -4.60 -22.51 7.03
C PRO A 51 -3.25 -22.29 7.68
N GLN A 52 -2.28 -23.13 7.33
CA GLN A 52 -0.88 -23.02 7.80
C GLN A 52 -0.09 -21.96 7.00
N ILE A 53 -0.79 -20.93 6.51
CA ILE A 53 -0.18 -19.82 5.77
C ILE A 53 -0.05 -18.64 6.72
N TYR A 54 1.17 -18.30 7.04
CA TYR A 54 1.52 -17.19 7.91
C TYR A 54 2.31 -16.14 7.15
N ALA A 55 2.06 -14.87 7.44
CA ALA A 55 2.85 -13.75 6.96
C ALA A 55 3.53 -13.08 8.17
N PRO A 56 4.74 -13.50 8.56
CA PRO A 56 5.40 -12.94 9.72
C PRO A 56 5.76 -11.46 9.50
N LEU A 57 5.56 -10.64 10.53
CA LEU A 57 5.99 -9.26 10.56
C LEU A 57 7.51 -9.19 10.61
N LEU A 58 8.13 -8.82 9.49
CA LEU A 58 9.54 -8.51 9.43
C LEU A 58 9.75 -7.05 9.86
N ASN A 59 10.75 -6.81 10.71
CA ASN A 59 11.06 -5.47 11.24
C ASN A 59 11.34 -4.43 10.13
N ALA A 60 11.79 -4.86 8.96
CA ALA A 60 12.03 -4.01 7.81
C ALA A 60 10.76 -3.26 7.33
N HIS A 61 9.58 -3.81 7.57
CA HIS A 61 8.32 -3.15 7.16
C HIS A 61 7.91 -2.02 8.10
N ARG A 62 8.35 -2.00 9.35
CA ARG A 62 8.05 -0.92 10.30
C ARG A 62 8.74 0.40 9.94
N ALA A 63 9.90 0.35 9.31
CA ALA A 63 10.61 1.55 8.86
C ALA A 63 9.83 2.35 7.79
N THR A 64 8.99 1.67 7.01
CA THR A 64 8.18 2.29 5.95
C THR A 64 6.77 2.67 6.41
N ASP A 65 6.34 2.28 7.60
CA ASP A 65 4.97 2.48 8.08
C ASP A 65 4.55 3.97 8.05
N LYS A 66 5.39 4.86 8.55
CA LYS A 66 5.11 6.31 8.54
C LYS A 66 5.04 6.87 7.12
N ILE A 67 5.92 6.41 6.25
CA ILE A 67 5.96 6.83 4.84
C ILE A 67 4.69 6.36 4.12
N ILE A 68 4.28 5.11 4.33
CA ILE A 68 3.02 4.57 3.76
C ILE A 68 1.82 5.42 4.18
N GLU A 69 1.69 5.74 5.45
CA GLU A 69 0.56 6.53 5.95
C GLU A 69 0.56 7.96 5.40
N THR A 70 1.74 8.60 5.31
CA THR A 70 1.87 9.92 4.69
C THR A 70 1.47 9.90 3.22
N MET A 71 1.92 8.90 2.47
CA MET A 71 1.60 8.74 1.05
C MET A 71 0.12 8.44 0.83
N ARG A 72 -0.46 7.57 1.66
CA ARG A 72 -1.89 7.24 1.59
C ARG A 72 -2.77 8.47 1.83
N ALA A 73 -2.49 9.21 2.90
CA ALA A 73 -3.22 10.44 3.19
C ALA A 73 -3.09 11.46 2.05
N ALA A 74 -1.91 11.56 1.43
CA ALA A 74 -1.69 12.46 0.30
C ALA A 74 -2.43 12.01 -0.98
N ILE A 75 -2.58 10.70 -1.21
CA ILE A 75 -3.40 10.18 -2.31
C ILE A 75 -4.87 10.53 -2.07
N ASP A 76 -5.39 10.26 -0.88
CA ASP A 76 -6.79 10.52 -0.52
C ASP A 76 -7.12 12.03 -0.65
N ASP A 77 -6.20 12.89 -0.25
CA ASP A 77 -6.39 14.35 -0.25
C ASP A 77 -5.95 15.03 -1.56
N HIS A 78 -5.44 14.32 -2.55
CA HIS A 78 -4.80 14.88 -3.76
C HIS A 78 -3.70 15.90 -3.42
N ALA A 79 -2.90 15.60 -2.41
CA ALA A 79 -1.83 16.50 -1.95
C ALA A 79 -0.49 16.20 -2.64
N ILE A 80 0.23 17.27 -2.98
CA ILE A 80 1.58 17.16 -3.54
C ILE A 80 2.55 16.70 -2.46
N LEU A 81 3.45 15.77 -2.81
CA LEU A 81 4.51 15.28 -1.95
C LEU A 81 5.87 15.73 -2.44
N ASP A 82 6.73 16.11 -1.51
CA ASP A 82 8.17 16.20 -1.73
C ASP A 82 8.86 14.97 -1.15
N LEU A 83 9.60 14.27 -2.01
CA LEU A 83 10.34 13.05 -1.67
C LEU A 83 11.84 13.31 -1.74
N THR A 84 12.56 12.86 -0.73
CA THR A 84 14.01 12.64 -0.83
C THR A 84 14.21 11.18 -1.21
N TYR A 85 14.71 10.93 -2.42
CA TYR A 85 14.75 9.60 -3.02
C TYR A 85 16.17 9.18 -3.38
N LEU A 86 16.53 7.96 -3.02
CA LEU A 86 17.80 7.33 -3.33
C LEU A 86 17.64 6.40 -4.54
N ASP A 87 18.36 6.66 -5.61
CA ASP A 87 18.32 5.82 -6.82
C ASP A 87 19.14 4.52 -6.67
N ASN A 88 19.15 3.71 -7.73
CA ASN A 88 19.90 2.45 -7.75
C ASN A 88 21.41 2.62 -7.59
N ALA A 89 21.93 3.78 -8.00
CA ALA A 89 23.36 4.11 -7.90
C ALA A 89 23.74 4.72 -6.55
N GLY A 90 22.76 4.90 -5.65
CA GLY A 90 22.98 5.52 -4.36
C GLY A 90 22.97 7.06 -4.41
N CYS A 91 22.57 7.67 -5.53
CA CYS A 91 22.45 9.11 -5.65
C CYS A 91 21.12 9.61 -5.07
N GLU A 92 21.21 10.60 -4.19
CA GLU A 92 20.07 11.25 -3.59
C GLU A 92 19.50 12.33 -4.52
N SER A 93 18.18 12.42 -4.59
CA SER A 93 17.49 13.45 -5.38
C SER A 93 16.20 13.89 -4.72
N GLN A 94 15.85 15.15 -4.92
CA GLN A 94 14.56 15.73 -4.49
C GLN A 94 13.55 15.57 -5.62
N ARG A 95 12.33 15.12 -5.26
CA ARG A 95 11.24 14.90 -6.20
C ARG A 95 9.95 15.53 -5.67
N SER A 96 9.35 16.41 -6.45
CA SER A 96 7.98 16.86 -6.23
C SER A 96 7.06 16.00 -7.08
N VAL A 97 6.08 15.34 -6.46
CA VAL A 97 5.24 14.35 -7.11
C VAL A 97 3.77 14.51 -6.76
N ARG A 98 2.91 14.12 -7.69
CA ARG A 98 1.46 13.94 -7.48
C ARG A 98 1.23 12.45 -7.26
N PRO A 99 0.99 12.00 -6.01
CA PRO A 99 0.83 10.58 -5.70
C PRO A 99 -0.50 10.07 -6.25
N LEU A 100 -0.49 8.87 -6.86
CA LEU A 100 -1.66 8.29 -7.51
C LEU A 100 -2.06 6.94 -6.93
N ALA A 101 -1.09 6.05 -6.69
CA ALA A 101 -1.35 4.71 -6.19
C ALA A 101 -0.20 4.14 -5.37
N LEU A 102 -0.53 3.34 -4.36
CA LEU A 102 0.41 2.47 -3.66
C LEU A 102 0.22 1.04 -4.16
N THR A 103 1.29 0.40 -4.60
CA THR A 103 1.26 -0.97 -5.11
C THR A 103 2.22 -1.85 -4.33
N PHE A 104 1.74 -3.00 -3.86
CA PHE A 104 2.55 -4.03 -3.22
C PHE A 104 2.89 -5.14 -4.22
N TRP A 105 4.18 -5.38 -4.42
CA TRP A 105 4.71 -6.37 -5.38
C TRP A 105 5.16 -7.68 -4.71
N GLY A 106 4.60 -8.03 -3.57
CA GLY A 106 4.94 -9.24 -2.83
C GLY A 106 6.17 -9.11 -1.92
N SER A 107 7.11 -8.22 -2.25
CA SER A 107 8.31 -7.98 -1.44
C SER A 107 8.58 -6.49 -1.16
N ALA A 108 8.00 -5.60 -1.94
CA ALA A 108 8.23 -4.16 -1.81
C ALA A 108 6.99 -3.36 -2.18
N TRP A 109 6.80 -2.24 -1.49
CA TRP A 109 5.84 -1.22 -1.84
C TRP A 109 6.44 -0.20 -2.81
N THR A 110 5.64 0.25 -3.77
CA THR A 110 5.96 1.37 -4.66
C THR A 110 4.85 2.42 -4.62
N LEU A 111 5.25 3.68 -4.75
CA LEU A 111 4.36 4.79 -5.04
C LEU A 111 4.38 5.05 -6.54
N GLY A 112 3.25 4.83 -7.22
CA GLY A 112 3.01 5.34 -8.57
C GLY A 112 2.62 6.80 -8.50
N ALA A 113 3.31 7.67 -9.21
CA ALA A 113 3.09 9.10 -9.16
C ALA A 113 3.47 9.80 -10.48
N TRP A 114 2.86 10.95 -10.74
CA TRP A 114 3.36 11.89 -11.72
C TRP A 114 4.52 12.69 -11.12
N CYS A 115 5.67 12.66 -11.76
CA CYS A 115 6.87 13.37 -11.32
C CYS A 115 7.07 14.64 -12.16
N ASP A 116 6.99 15.81 -11.53
CA ASP A 116 7.10 17.09 -12.23
C ASP A 116 8.51 17.27 -12.83
N LEU A 117 9.56 16.83 -12.13
CA LEU A 117 10.96 16.95 -12.64
C LEU A 117 11.18 16.14 -13.92
N ARG A 118 10.54 14.98 -14.05
CA ARG A 118 10.69 14.08 -15.20
C ARG A 118 9.56 14.23 -16.22
N THR A 119 8.54 15.05 -15.90
CA THR A 119 7.34 15.24 -16.74
C THR A 119 6.74 13.92 -17.21
N GLY A 120 6.57 12.98 -16.25
CA GLY A 120 6.05 11.66 -16.56
C GLY A 120 5.78 10.81 -15.34
N PHE A 121 5.11 9.69 -15.55
CA PHE A 121 4.87 8.72 -14.48
C PHE A 121 6.16 8.05 -14.02
N ARG A 122 6.27 7.84 -12.73
CA ARG A 122 7.37 7.13 -12.07
C ARG A 122 6.86 6.27 -10.94
N ASN A 123 7.57 5.16 -10.70
CA ASN A 123 7.38 4.29 -9.55
C ASN A 123 8.55 4.48 -8.57
N PHE A 124 8.23 4.87 -7.36
CA PHE A 124 9.21 5.10 -6.29
C PHE A 124 9.11 3.96 -5.27
N ARG A 125 10.17 3.20 -5.10
CA ARG A 125 10.23 2.17 -4.05
C ARG A 125 10.25 2.85 -2.68
N LEU A 126 9.38 2.44 -1.78
CA LEU A 126 9.25 3.07 -0.45
C LEU A 126 10.50 2.84 0.40
N ASP A 127 11.18 1.71 0.24
CA ASP A 127 12.44 1.40 0.94
C ASP A 127 13.62 2.30 0.53
N ARG A 128 13.48 3.06 -0.56
CA ARG A 128 14.45 4.06 -1.04
C ARG A 128 14.05 5.50 -0.76
N VAL A 129 12.87 5.72 -0.17
CA VAL A 129 12.43 7.05 0.25
C VAL A 129 13.05 7.35 1.61
N ARG A 130 13.90 8.38 1.66
CA ARG A 130 14.56 8.84 2.90
C ARG A 130 13.71 9.80 3.69
N ALA A 131 12.97 10.66 2.98
CA ALA A 131 12.02 11.60 3.56
C ALA A 131 10.81 11.76 2.63
N CYS A 132 9.65 11.95 3.23
CA CYS A 132 8.39 12.17 2.54
C CYS A 132 7.59 13.20 3.32
N THR A 133 7.34 14.35 2.71
CA THR A 133 6.58 15.44 3.33
C THR A 133 5.55 16.01 2.38
N ARG A 134 4.44 16.54 2.92
CA ARG A 134 3.45 17.26 2.11
C ARG A 134 3.99 18.65 1.79
N LYS A 135 3.93 19.03 0.52
CA LYS A 135 4.45 20.31 0.03
C LYS A 135 3.52 21.51 0.29
N GLY A 136 2.33 21.26 0.81
CA GLY A 136 1.38 22.36 1.09
C GLY A 136 0.60 22.80 -0.15
N GLY A 137 0.31 21.93 -1.11
CA GLY A 137 -0.57 22.19 -2.27
C GLY A 137 -1.37 20.96 -2.61
N LEU A 138 -2.52 21.19 -3.25
CA LEU A 138 -3.37 20.15 -3.81
C LEU A 138 -3.23 20.15 -5.34
N PHE A 139 -3.39 19.00 -5.96
CA PHE A 139 -3.48 18.90 -7.42
C PHE A 139 -4.89 18.46 -7.82
N ALA A 140 -5.36 18.98 -8.96
CA ALA A 140 -6.58 18.52 -9.60
C ALA A 140 -6.24 17.42 -10.63
N ASP A 141 -7.22 16.60 -10.97
CA ASP A 141 -7.10 15.67 -12.08
C ASP A 141 -6.87 16.45 -13.38
N GLU A 142 -5.81 16.08 -14.07
CA GLU A 142 -5.37 16.70 -15.32
C GLU A 142 -5.23 15.60 -16.38
N PRO A 143 -5.87 15.72 -17.56
CA PRO A 143 -5.75 14.73 -18.62
C PRO A 143 -4.30 14.38 -18.92
N GLY A 144 -3.98 13.09 -19.02
CA GLY A 144 -2.61 12.58 -19.20
C GLY A 144 -1.81 12.40 -17.92
N LYS A 145 -2.34 12.79 -16.74
CA LYS A 145 -1.67 12.69 -15.43
C LYS A 145 -2.54 12.04 -14.37
N THR A 146 -3.68 11.46 -14.74
CA THR A 146 -4.64 10.86 -13.81
C THR A 146 -4.19 9.45 -13.38
N LEU A 147 -4.85 8.91 -12.35
CA LEU A 147 -4.69 7.50 -11.96
C LEU A 147 -5.01 6.55 -13.13
N ALA A 148 -6.07 6.83 -13.91
CA ALA A 148 -6.43 6.02 -15.06
C ALA A 148 -5.34 6.05 -16.15
N ASP A 149 -4.72 7.21 -16.39
CA ASP A 149 -3.59 7.34 -17.31
C ASP A 149 -2.36 6.55 -16.83
N TYR A 150 -2.07 6.61 -15.53
CA TYR A 150 -1.00 5.84 -14.91
C TYR A 150 -1.23 4.34 -15.04
N LEU A 151 -2.42 3.84 -14.70
CA LEU A 151 -2.75 2.41 -14.79
C LEU A 151 -2.62 1.89 -16.23
N ARG A 152 -3.05 2.65 -17.23
CA ARG A 152 -2.82 2.31 -18.65
C ARG A 152 -1.34 2.24 -18.99
N SER A 153 -0.53 3.17 -18.45
CA SER A 153 0.92 3.21 -18.74
C SER A 153 1.69 2.01 -18.18
N VAL A 154 1.18 1.38 -17.11
CA VAL A 154 1.81 0.20 -16.48
C VAL A 154 1.13 -1.12 -16.86
N GLY A 155 0.15 -1.10 -17.77
CA GLY A 155 -0.56 -2.29 -18.22
C GLY A 155 -1.48 -2.92 -17.18
N ALA A 156 -1.96 -2.14 -16.22
CA ALA A 156 -2.82 -2.57 -15.11
C ALA A 156 -4.27 -2.04 -15.27
N GLY A 157 -4.73 -1.89 -16.50
CA GLY A 157 -6.09 -1.42 -16.84
C GLY A 157 -6.91 -2.49 -17.53
#